data_64a0302be5d62ccff101b6aa5ee8ccda
#
_entry.id   64a0302be5d62ccff101b6aa5ee8ccda
#
_cell.length_a   1.000
_cell.length_b   1.000
_cell.length_c   1.000
_cell.angle_alpha   90.00
_cell.angle_beta   90.00
_cell.angle_gamma   90.00
#
_symmetry.space_group_name_H-M   'P 1'
#
loop_
_entity.id
_entity.type
_entity.pdbx_description
1 polymer ?
#
loop_
_entity_poly.entity_id
_entity_poly.type
_entity_poly.pdbx_seq_one_letter_code
_entity_poly.pdbx_strand_id
1 'polypeptide(L)'
;RKTAQALKDIHGISISHQQVANYCKTASVCIKPFVDNYDYKTGNVFTADETYIKIRGIKTYVWLIMNAATRSILGYQVSDNRGVGPCILAMRMAFQNLKKLPENFKFIADGYSAYPLAAMEFAKKFGKDFTFSVTQVIGLTNDDAVSTEHRPFKQMVERLNRTYKASYRHTNGFDNIDGANYDLALWVAYYNFLRPHKHAGYKVLNEVEMLQGADNMPGKWQLLIFLGQQTILNIQKNGTAASERNCCQ
;
A
#
# COMPACT_ATOMS: atom_id res chain seq x y z
N ARG A 1 22.82 3.48 9.22
CA ARG A 1 23.92 3.65 10.19
C ARG A 1 23.46 3.33 11.62
N LYS A 2 22.44 4.00 12.14
CA LYS A 2 21.93 3.74 13.51
C LYS A 2 21.56 2.26 13.74
N THR A 3 20.92 1.61 12.76
CA THR A 3 20.55 0.19 12.84
C THR A 3 21.80 -0.71 12.94
N ALA A 4 22.84 -0.46 12.13
CA ALA A 4 24.09 -1.22 12.20
C ALA A 4 24.78 -1.02 13.55
N GLN A 5 24.76 0.22 14.08
CA GLN A 5 25.29 0.47 15.43
C GLN A 5 24.49 -0.26 16.51
N ALA A 6 23.15 -0.21 16.45
CA ALA A 6 22.29 -0.91 17.41
C ALA A 6 22.50 -2.44 17.38
N LEU A 7 22.67 -3.03 16.17
CA LEU A 7 22.98 -4.44 16.03
C LEU A 7 24.31 -4.80 16.69
N LYS A 8 25.33 -3.95 16.57
CA LYS A 8 26.62 -4.14 17.24
C LYS A 8 26.47 -4.02 18.75
N ASP A 9 25.82 -2.96 19.23
CA ASP A 9 25.78 -2.63 20.67
C ASP A 9 24.87 -3.59 21.47
N ILE A 10 23.76 -4.04 20.87
CA ILE A 10 22.74 -4.86 21.56
C ILE A 10 22.99 -6.36 21.32
N HIS A 11 23.44 -6.74 20.14
CA HIS A 11 23.51 -8.14 19.70
C HIS A 11 24.95 -8.62 19.38
N GLY A 12 25.94 -7.75 19.44
CA GLY A 12 27.32 -8.08 19.06
C GLY A 12 27.51 -8.32 17.55
N ILE A 13 26.52 -8.02 16.73
CA ILE A 13 26.53 -8.27 15.28
C ILE A 13 27.19 -7.10 14.56
N SER A 14 28.36 -7.33 13.97
CA SER A 14 29.12 -6.31 13.24
C SER A 14 28.82 -6.42 11.74
N ILE A 15 27.96 -5.53 11.22
CA ILE A 15 27.64 -5.43 9.79
C ILE A 15 27.67 -3.97 9.33
N SER A 16 27.91 -3.74 8.03
CA SER A 16 27.89 -2.40 7.46
C SER A 16 26.44 -1.87 7.31
N HIS A 17 26.28 -0.57 7.34
CA HIS A 17 24.96 0.03 7.07
C HIS A 17 24.48 -0.24 5.65
N GLN A 18 25.37 -0.43 4.69
CA GLN A 18 25.04 -0.83 3.32
C GLN A 18 24.45 -2.24 3.30
N GLN A 19 25.02 -3.16 4.09
CA GLN A 19 24.51 -4.52 4.21
C GLN A 19 23.09 -4.53 4.82
N VAL A 20 22.82 -3.68 5.82
CA VAL A 20 21.46 -3.51 6.37
C VAL A 20 20.50 -3.05 5.28
N ALA A 21 20.88 -2.06 4.46
CA ALA A 21 20.05 -1.58 3.36
C ALA A 21 19.79 -2.67 2.30
N ASN A 22 20.83 -3.46 1.98
CA ASN A 22 20.69 -4.58 1.04
C ASN A 22 19.70 -5.64 1.56
N TYR A 23 19.77 -5.99 2.83
CA TYR A 23 18.80 -6.92 3.44
C TYR A 23 17.37 -6.39 3.40
N CYS A 24 17.17 -5.11 3.72
CA CYS A 24 15.84 -4.49 3.60
C CYS A 24 15.33 -4.55 2.16
N LYS A 25 16.17 -4.23 1.17
CA LYS A 25 15.83 -4.32 -0.25
C LYS A 25 15.45 -5.75 -0.65
N THR A 26 16.28 -6.74 -0.29
CA THR A 26 16.02 -8.15 -0.59
C THR A 26 14.71 -8.63 0.05
N ALA A 27 14.48 -8.31 1.31
CA ALA A 27 13.24 -8.62 2.01
C ALA A 27 12.02 -8.00 1.30
N SER A 28 12.14 -6.75 0.86
CA SER A 28 11.07 -6.07 0.12
C SER A 28 10.74 -6.74 -1.21
N VAL A 29 11.75 -7.11 -1.98
CA VAL A 29 11.57 -7.84 -3.26
C VAL A 29 10.82 -9.16 -3.03
N CYS A 30 11.15 -9.87 -1.95
CA CYS A 30 10.47 -11.11 -1.60
C CYS A 30 9.03 -10.88 -1.12
N ILE A 31 8.80 -9.90 -0.25
CA ILE A 31 7.51 -9.66 0.42
C ILE A 31 6.49 -8.97 -0.50
N LYS A 32 6.94 -8.06 -1.36
CA LYS A 32 6.05 -7.26 -2.22
C LYS A 32 5.04 -8.09 -3.01
N PRO A 33 5.39 -9.20 -3.67
CA PRO A 33 4.42 -10.04 -4.39
C PRO A 33 3.29 -10.57 -3.50
N PHE A 34 3.58 -10.93 -2.24
CA PHE A 34 2.55 -11.34 -1.29
C PHE A 34 1.61 -10.17 -0.96
N VAL A 35 2.15 -9.00 -0.63
CA VAL A 35 1.36 -7.81 -0.30
C VAL A 35 0.48 -7.39 -1.47
N ASP A 36 1.04 -7.38 -2.67
CA ASP A 36 0.35 -6.93 -3.88
C ASP A 36 -0.77 -7.90 -4.31
N ASN A 37 -0.63 -9.20 -4.05
CA ASN A 37 -1.59 -10.22 -4.47
C ASN A 37 -2.45 -10.78 -3.32
N TYR A 38 -2.33 -10.21 -2.12
CA TYR A 38 -3.13 -10.65 -0.98
C TYR A 38 -4.63 -10.37 -1.22
N ASP A 39 -5.48 -11.32 -0.88
CA ASP A 39 -6.94 -11.17 -0.99
C ASP A 39 -7.49 -10.38 0.21
N TYR A 40 -7.42 -9.07 0.07
CA TYR A 40 -7.90 -8.15 1.11
C TYR A 40 -9.42 -8.20 1.23
N LYS A 41 -9.93 -8.30 2.46
CA LYS A 41 -11.35 -8.06 2.73
C LYS A 41 -11.68 -6.62 2.40
N THR A 42 -12.56 -6.41 1.44
CA THR A 42 -12.98 -5.09 0.98
C THR A 42 -14.39 -4.75 1.46
N GLY A 43 -14.59 -3.51 1.88
CA GLY A 43 -15.90 -2.91 2.12
C GLY A 43 -16.35 -2.10 0.91
N ASN A 44 -17.35 -1.27 1.11
CA ASN A 44 -17.90 -0.40 0.06
C ASN A 44 -17.39 1.04 0.08
N VAL A 45 -16.56 1.43 1.04
CA VAL A 45 -16.03 2.79 1.17
C VAL A 45 -14.50 2.75 1.08
N PHE A 46 -13.97 3.44 0.08
CA PHE A 46 -12.54 3.62 -0.13
C PHE A 46 -12.19 5.09 0.05
N THR A 47 -11.05 5.36 0.66
CA THR A 47 -10.55 6.73 0.80
C THR A 47 -9.13 6.81 0.27
N ALA A 48 -8.85 7.88 -0.46
CA ALA A 48 -7.57 8.11 -1.12
C ALA A 48 -7.01 9.49 -0.80
N ASP A 49 -5.71 9.55 -0.72
CA ASP A 49 -4.96 10.80 -0.59
C ASP A 49 -3.53 10.57 -1.09
N GLU A 50 -2.86 11.63 -1.47
CA GLU A 50 -1.44 11.54 -1.81
C GLU A 50 -0.61 12.35 -0.82
N THR A 51 0.61 11.86 -0.63
CA THR A 51 1.64 12.57 0.13
C THR A 51 2.91 12.69 -0.72
N TYR A 52 3.93 13.32 -0.22
CA TYR A 52 5.19 13.45 -0.96
C TYR A 52 6.39 12.98 -0.14
N ILE A 53 7.37 12.46 -0.85
CA ILE A 53 8.70 12.10 -0.40
C ILE A 53 9.74 12.85 -1.24
N LYS A 54 11.01 12.65 -0.97
CA LYS A 54 12.10 13.18 -1.81
C LYS A 54 12.92 12.06 -2.40
N ILE A 55 13.16 12.13 -3.70
CA ILE A 55 14.11 11.28 -4.42
C ILE A 55 15.17 12.21 -5.01
N ARG A 56 16.43 12.06 -4.58
CA ARG A 56 17.54 12.98 -4.92
C ARG A 56 17.19 14.45 -4.68
N GLY A 57 16.47 14.72 -3.58
CA GLY A 57 16.00 16.07 -3.25
C GLY A 57 14.76 16.55 -4.00
N ILE A 58 14.34 15.88 -5.07
CA ILE A 58 13.17 16.21 -5.89
C ILE A 58 11.90 15.67 -5.24
N LYS A 59 10.84 16.49 -5.23
CA LYS A 59 9.53 16.11 -4.72
C LYS A 59 8.91 15.01 -5.59
N THR A 60 8.58 13.89 -4.97
CA THR A 60 7.97 12.71 -5.58
C THR A 60 6.72 12.36 -4.79
N TYR A 61 5.69 11.86 -5.44
CA TYR A 61 4.38 11.62 -4.85
C TYR A 61 4.19 10.16 -4.47
N VAL A 62 3.49 9.94 -3.37
CA VAL A 62 3.04 8.63 -2.90
C VAL A 62 1.52 8.66 -2.82
N TRP A 63 0.88 7.88 -3.66
CA TRP A 63 -0.57 7.69 -3.68
C TRP A 63 -0.92 6.54 -2.75
N LEU A 64 -1.91 6.73 -1.91
CA LEU A 64 -2.39 5.71 -0.96
C LEU A 64 -3.90 5.59 -1.07
N ILE A 65 -4.39 4.37 -1.22
CA ILE A 65 -5.82 4.05 -1.21
C ILE A 65 -6.07 3.04 -0.10
N MET A 66 -7.01 3.37 0.77
CA MET A 66 -7.35 2.61 1.95
C MET A 66 -8.82 2.22 1.95
N ASN A 67 -9.12 1.01 2.39
CA ASN A 67 -10.48 0.62 2.77
C ASN A 67 -10.84 1.28 4.10
N ALA A 68 -11.96 2.00 4.15
CA ALA A 68 -12.36 2.72 5.35
C ALA A 68 -12.83 1.79 6.48
N ALA A 69 -13.42 0.64 6.17
CA ALA A 69 -13.92 -0.30 7.17
C ALA A 69 -12.78 -1.06 7.86
N THR A 70 -11.86 -1.65 7.10
CA THR A 70 -10.74 -2.44 7.62
C THR A 70 -9.51 -1.59 7.93
N ARG A 71 -9.42 -0.39 7.36
CA ARG A 71 -8.24 0.50 7.36
C ARG A 71 -7.00 -0.11 6.69
N SER A 72 -7.16 -1.19 5.96
CA SER A 72 -6.08 -1.78 5.17
C SER A 72 -5.73 -0.91 3.97
N ILE A 73 -4.46 -0.78 3.68
CA ILE A 73 -3.97 -0.16 2.45
C ILE A 73 -4.17 -1.17 1.34
N LEU A 74 -4.98 -0.80 0.34
CA LEU A 74 -5.32 -1.66 -0.80
C LEU A 74 -4.55 -1.30 -2.07
N GLY A 75 -4.21 -0.03 -2.23
CA GLY A 75 -3.46 0.47 -3.38
C GLY A 75 -2.41 1.49 -2.95
N TYR A 76 -1.23 1.40 -3.53
CA TYR A 76 -0.15 2.35 -3.31
C TYR A 76 0.73 2.48 -4.53
N GLN A 77 1.23 3.69 -4.78
CA GLN A 77 2.07 3.99 -5.95
C GLN A 77 3.03 5.13 -5.64
N VAL A 78 4.29 4.95 -5.99
CA VAL A 78 5.27 6.05 -6.02
C VAL A 78 5.37 6.59 -7.45
N SER A 79 5.34 7.91 -7.61
CA SER A 79 5.43 8.55 -8.92
C SER A 79 6.16 9.88 -8.84
N ASP A 80 6.92 10.19 -9.88
CA ASP A 80 7.59 11.47 -10.09
C ASP A 80 6.61 12.60 -10.44
N ASN A 81 5.38 12.26 -10.85
CA ASN A 81 4.35 13.23 -11.18
C ASN A 81 3.05 13.00 -10.38
N ARG A 82 2.25 14.05 -10.29
CA ARG A 82 0.94 14.06 -9.61
C ARG A 82 -0.19 13.91 -10.63
N GLY A 83 0.00 13.15 -11.70
CA GLY A 83 -0.96 13.04 -12.79
C GLY A 83 -2.02 11.95 -12.59
N VAL A 84 -2.88 11.82 -13.60
CA VAL A 84 -3.98 10.83 -13.63
C VAL A 84 -3.44 9.39 -13.73
N GLY A 85 -2.35 9.18 -14.47
CA GLY A 85 -1.75 7.85 -14.66
C GLY A 85 -1.40 7.13 -13.34
N PRO A 86 -0.59 7.73 -12.45
CA PRO A 86 -0.30 7.15 -11.14
C PRO A 86 -1.54 6.90 -10.28
N CYS A 87 -2.53 7.79 -10.34
CA CYS A 87 -3.80 7.60 -9.65
C CYS A 87 -4.53 6.35 -10.15
N ILE A 88 -4.59 6.14 -11.49
CA ILE A 88 -5.17 4.93 -12.10
C ILE A 88 -4.42 3.67 -11.64
N LEU A 89 -3.09 3.70 -11.58
CA LEU A 89 -2.30 2.55 -11.12
C LEU A 89 -2.61 2.18 -9.66
N ALA A 90 -2.71 3.17 -8.78
CA ALA A 90 -3.12 2.95 -7.39
C ALA A 90 -4.56 2.42 -7.29
N MET A 91 -5.50 2.95 -8.06
CA MET A 91 -6.89 2.45 -8.13
C MET A 91 -6.94 1.03 -8.67
N ARG A 92 -6.20 0.72 -9.73
CA ARG A 92 -6.13 -0.63 -10.30
C ARG A 92 -5.66 -1.64 -9.26
N MET A 93 -4.63 -1.30 -8.49
CA MET A 93 -4.16 -2.14 -7.40
C MET A 93 -5.23 -2.32 -6.32
N ALA A 94 -5.92 -1.24 -5.93
CA ALA A 94 -6.97 -1.30 -4.91
C ALA A 94 -8.20 -2.12 -5.33
N PHE A 95 -8.49 -2.19 -6.63
CA PHE A 95 -9.66 -2.87 -7.18
C PHE A 95 -9.37 -4.25 -7.78
N GLN A 96 -8.10 -4.70 -7.77
CA GLN A 96 -7.66 -5.89 -8.52
C GLN A 96 -8.41 -7.18 -8.17
N ASN A 97 -8.88 -7.32 -6.92
CA ASN A 97 -9.62 -8.50 -6.46
C ASN A 97 -11.15 -8.34 -6.58
N LEU A 98 -11.62 -7.19 -7.07
CA LEU A 98 -13.03 -6.95 -7.29
C LEU A 98 -13.44 -7.39 -8.69
N LYS A 99 -14.47 -8.23 -8.80
CA LYS A 99 -15.12 -8.55 -10.08
C LYS A 99 -16.03 -7.43 -10.56
N LYS A 100 -16.64 -6.72 -9.62
CA LYS A 100 -17.46 -5.50 -9.79
C LYS A 100 -17.38 -4.67 -8.52
N LEU A 101 -17.71 -3.39 -8.61
CA LEU A 101 -17.80 -2.55 -7.42
C LEU A 101 -18.95 -3.01 -6.52
N PRO A 102 -18.78 -2.98 -5.18
CA PRO A 102 -19.85 -3.29 -4.24
C PRO A 102 -21.04 -2.35 -4.38
N GLU A 103 -22.21 -2.79 -3.92
CA GLU A 103 -23.37 -1.90 -3.77
C GLU A 103 -23.05 -0.74 -2.83
N ASN A 104 -23.60 0.44 -3.13
CA ASN A 104 -23.33 1.67 -2.37
C ASN A 104 -21.85 2.03 -2.27
N PHE A 105 -21.08 1.71 -3.33
CA PHE A 105 -19.67 2.04 -3.39
C PHE A 105 -19.44 3.55 -3.31
N LYS A 106 -18.55 3.97 -2.40
CA LYS A 106 -18.12 5.36 -2.24
C LYS A 106 -16.60 5.44 -2.35
N PHE A 107 -16.12 6.33 -3.21
CA PHE A 107 -14.70 6.67 -3.30
C PHE A 107 -14.51 8.12 -2.85
N ILE A 108 -13.80 8.32 -1.75
CA ILE A 108 -13.64 9.62 -1.09
C ILE A 108 -12.19 10.08 -1.23
N ALA A 109 -12.01 11.30 -1.75
CA ALA A 109 -10.69 11.90 -1.92
C ALA A 109 -10.75 13.41 -1.61
N ASP A 110 -9.60 14.07 -1.71
CA ASP A 110 -9.54 15.52 -1.68
C ASP A 110 -10.06 16.15 -2.98
N GLY A 111 -10.01 17.50 -3.06
CA GLY A 111 -10.46 18.25 -4.25
C GLY A 111 -9.55 18.13 -5.48
N TYR A 112 -8.56 17.25 -5.48
CA TYR A 112 -7.63 17.14 -6.60
C TYR A 112 -8.27 16.48 -7.82
N SER A 113 -8.14 17.12 -8.99
CA SER A 113 -8.82 16.74 -10.23
C SER A 113 -8.37 15.38 -10.81
N ALA A 114 -7.22 14.86 -10.43
CA ALA A 114 -6.75 13.56 -10.91
C ALA A 114 -7.67 12.40 -10.51
N TYR A 115 -8.33 12.47 -9.35
CA TYR A 115 -9.23 11.40 -8.89
C TYR A 115 -10.48 11.23 -9.76
N PRO A 116 -11.31 12.28 -10.03
CA PRO A 116 -12.45 12.12 -10.92
C PRO A 116 -12.03 11.79 -12.36
N LEU A 117 -10.94 12.33 -12.88
CA LEU A 117 -10.43 11.98 -14.20
C LEU A 117 -9.98 10.50 -14.26
N ALA A 118 -9.31 10.00 -13.23
CA ALA A 118 -8.94 8.59 -13.14
C ALA A 118 -10.18 7.68 -13.07
N ALA A 119 -11.22 8.06 -12.33
CA ALA A 119 -12.48 7.32 -12.26
C ALA A 119 -13.17 7.24 -13.64
N MET A 120 -13.17 8.33 -14.40
CA MET A 120 -13.71 8.34 -15.77
C MET A 120 -12.93 7.41 -16.71
N GLU A 121 -11.59 7.45 -16.68
CA GLU A 121 -10.76 6.56 -17.50
C GLU A 121 -10.90 5.10 -17.07
N PHE A 122 -11.07 4.85 -15.77
CA PHE A 122 -11.33 3.52 -15.23
C PHE A 122 -12.65 2.95 -15.75
N ALA A 123 -13.72 3.74 -15.71
CA ALA A 123 -15.03 3.38 -16.24
C ALA A 123 -15.01 3.09 -17.75
N LYS A 124 -14.28 3.89 -18.54
CA LYS A 124 -14.09 3.65 -19.98
C LYS A 124 -13.44 2.31 -20.25
N LYS A 125 -12.43 1.94 -19.45
CA LYS A 125 -11.64 0.73 -19.66
C LYS A 125 -12.34 -0.54 -19.17
N PHE A 126 -13.01 -0.48 -18.03
CA PHE A 126 -13.57 -1.64 -17.33
C PHE A 126 -15.11 -1.71 -17.40
N GLY A 127 -15.76 -0.71 -17.98
CA GLY A 127 -17.19 -0.70 -18.23
C GLY A 127 -18.05 -0.40 -17.00
N LYS A 128 -19.33 -0.77 -17.08
CA LYS A 128 -20.36 -0.41 -16.09
C LYS A 128 -20.09 -0.92 -14.68
N ASP A 129 -19.46 -2.10 -14.56
CA ASP A 129 -19.16 -2.72 -13.26
C ASP A 129 -18.13 -1.93 -12.43
N PHE A 130 -17.41 -1.02 -13.06
CA PHE A 130 -16.40 -0.14 -12.43
C PHE A 130 -16.69 1.34 -12.67
N THR A 131 -17.97 1.70 -12.85
CA THR A 131 -18.38 3.09 -12.98
C THR A 131 -18.75 3.65 -11.60
N PHE A 132 -18.06 4.70 -11.18
CA PHE A 132 -18.30 5.39 -9.91
C PHE A 132 -17.96 6.87 -9.99
N SER A 133 -18.56 7.65 -9.11
CA SER A 133 -18.20 9.04 -8.88
C SER A 133 -17.27 9.18 -7.68
N VAL A 134 -16.36 10.16 -7.74
CA VAL A 134 -15.51 10.50 -6.60
C VAL A 134 -16.20 11.56 -5.76
N THR A 135 -16.41 11.25 -4.47
CA THR A 135 -16.85 12.23 -3.49
C THR A 135 -15.66 13.05 -3.05
N GLN A 136 -15.59 14.31 -3.45
CA GLN A 136 -14.50 15.21 -3.09
C GLN A 136 -14.82 15.96 -1.79
N VAL A 137 -13.95 15.84 -0.80
CA VAL A 137 -14.02 16.58 0.47
C VAL A 137 -12.97 17.67 0.46
N ILE A 138 -13.38 18.90 0.25
CA ILE A 138 -12.49 20.07 0.12
C ILE A 138 -12.33 20.75 1.48
N GLY A 139 -11.10 20.79 1.97
CA GLY A 139 -10.77 21.40 3.27
C GLY A 139 -11.22 20.58 4.48
N LEU A 140 -10.81 21.02 5.66
CA LEU A 140 -11.17 20.40 6.93
C LEU A 140 -12.29 21.18 7.68
N THR A 141 -12.60 22.38 7.21
CA THR A 141 -13.46 23.36 7.89
C THR A 141 -14.75 23.68 7.14
N ASN A 142 -14.93 23.16 5.91
CA ASN A 142 -16.16 23.37 5.17
C ASN A 142 -17.35 22.68 5.86
N ASP A 143 -18.39 23.43 6.18
CA ASP A 143 -19.56 22.96 6.92
C ASP A 143 -20.72 22.54 5.99
N ASP A 144 -20.44 22.29 4.69
CA ASP A 144 -21.43 21.71 3.80
C ASP A 144 -21.77 20.27 4.21
N ALA A 145 -22.97 19.81 3.87
CA ALA A 145 -23.48 18.50 4.27
C ALA A 145 -22.58 17.33 3.80
N VAL A 146 -22.04 17.42 2.57
CA VAL A 146 -21.18 16.40 1.97
C VAL A 146 -19.85 16.33 2.72
N SER A 147 -19.21 17.47 2.97
CA SER A 147 -17.95 17.53 3.71
C SER A 147 -18.11 17.04 5.14
N THR A 148 -19.21 17.38 5.80
CA THR A 148 -19.50 16.95 7.17
C THR A 148 -19.69 15.44 7.26
N GLU A 149 -20.46 14.83 6.35
CA GLU A 149 -20.70 13.38 6.33
C GLU A 149 -19.40 12.61 6.04
N HIS A 150 -18.57 13.08 5.10
CA HIS A 150 -17.44 12.31 4.59
C HIS A 150 -16.09 12.69 5.21
N ARG A 151 -16.03 13.76 6.01
CA ARG A 151 -14.81 14.21 6.72
C ARG A 151 -14.12 13.13 7.56
N PRO A 152 -14.83 12.24 8.30
CA PRO A 152 -14.18 11.17 9.05
C PRO A 152 -13.33 10.26 8.18
N PHE A 153 -13.77 9.96 6.96
CA PHE A 153 -13.04 9.10 6.02
C PHE A 153 -11.78 9.79 5.50
N LYS A 154 -11.86 11.09 5.17
CA LYS A 154 -10.69 11.88 4.79
C LYS A 154 -9.66 11.94 5.93
N GLN A 155 -10.11 12.16 7.17
CA GLN A 155 -9.23 12.14 8.34
C GLN A 155 -8.51 10.81 8.55
N MET A 156 -9.10 9.68 8.12
CA MET A 156 -8.44 8.36 8.20
C MET A 156 -7.21 8.31 7.32
N VAL A 157 -7.33 8.71 6.05
CA VAL A 157 -6.20 8.67 5.12
C VAL A 157 -5.16 9.76 5.43
N GLU A 158 -5.56 10.91 5.96
CA GLU A 158 -4.62 11.91 6.46
C GLU A 158 -3.80 11.40 7.67
N ARG A 159 -4.42 10.62 8.57
CA ARG A 159 -3.70 9.95 9.67
C ARG A 159 -2.76 8.87 9.14
N LEU A 160 -3.16 8.15 8.09
CA LEU A 160 -2.31 7.20 7.38
C LEU A 160 -1.07 7.91 6.84
N ASN A 161 -1.26 9.01 6.10
CA ASN A 161 -0.18 9.83 5.57
C ASN A 161 0.77 10.35 6.65
N ARG A 162 0.23 10.82 7.78
CA ARG A 162 1.05 11.24 8.94
C ARG A 162 1.87 10.08 9.51
N THR A 163 1.29 8.88 9.59
CA THR A 163 1.97 7.68 10.09
C THR A 163 3.11 7.27 9.14
N TYR A 164 2.87 7.29 7.84
CA TYR A 164 3.90 7.04 6.84
C TYR A 164 5.03 8.09 6.89
N LYS A 165 4.66 9.37 6.97
CA LYS A 165 5.63 10.47 7.07
C LYS A 165 6.50 10.36 8.32
N ALA A 166 5.98 9.90 9.44
CA ALA A 166 6.77 9.68 10.65
C ALA A 166 7.86 8.61 10.43
N SER A 167 7.55 7.53 9.72
CA SER A 167 8.52 6.52 9.31
C SER A 167 9.51 7.07 8.27
N TYR A 168 9.01 7.72 7.24
CA TYR A 168 9.83 8.28 6.16
C TYR A 168 10.86 9.32 6.63
N ARG A 169 10.57 10.13 7.65
CA ARG A 169 11.47 11.17 8.15
C ARG A 169 12.86 10.66 8.51
N HIS A 170 13.00 9.39 8.87
CA HIS A 170 14.29 8.79 9.23
C HIS A 170 15.13 8.41 8.03
N THR A 171 14.56 8.35 6.82
CA THR A 171 15.28 7.96 5.59
C THR A 171 16.07 9.14 5.00
N ASN A 172 15.68 10.39 5.27
CA ASN A 172 16.19 11.60 4.64
C ASN A 172 16.02 11.66 3.10
N GLY A 173 15.15 10.82 2.55
CA GLY A 173 14.91 10.68 1.11
C GLY A 173 15.53 9.41 0.53
N PHE A 174 15.35 9.25 -0.78
CA PHE A 174 15.81 8.09 -1.54
C PHE A 174 16.69 8.51 -2.71
N ASP A 175 17.57 7.61 -3.17
CA ASP A 175 18.42 7.84 -4.33
C ASP A 175 17.72 7.54 -5.65
N ASN A 176 16.70 6.68 -5.64
CA ASN A 176 15.94 6.29 -6.82
C ASN A 176 14.51 5.85 -6.47
N ILE A 177 13.68 5.73 -7.51
CA ILE A 177 12.27 5.37 -7.38
C ILE A 177 12.08 3.92 -6.88
N ASP A 178 12.97 3.02 -7.27
CA ASP A 178 12.92 1.61 -6.85
C ASP A 178 13.14 1.49 -5.33
N GLY A 179 14.12 2.22 -4.80
CA GLY A 179 14.37 2.28 -3.35
C GLY A 179 13.16 2.78 -2.58
N ALA A 180 12.47 3.81 -3.11
CA ALA A 180 11.25 4.34 -2.52
C ALA A 180 10.09 3.33 -2.60
N ASN A 181 9.94 2.62 -3.72
CA ASN A 181 8.93 1.57 -3.90
C ASN A 181 9.16 0.39 -2.95
N TYR A 182 10.41 -0.03 -2.77
CA TYR A 182 10.76 -1.11 -1.85
C TYR A 182 10.50 -0.73 -0.39
N ASP A 183 10.88 0.48 0.02
CA ASP A 183 10.60 0.99 1.36
C ASP A 183 9.09 1.08 1.62
N LEU A 184 8.34 1.62 0.67
CA LEU A 184 6.88 1.72 0.76
C LEU A 184 6.23 0.33 0.86
N ALA A 185 6.68 -0.65 0.08
CA ALA A 185 6.15 -2.02 0.14
C ALA A 185 6.39 -2.69 1.50
N LEU A 186 7.59 -2.53 2.09
CA LEU A 186 7.88 -3.01 3.45
C LEU A 186 7.02 -2.28 4.49
N TRP A 187 6.85 -0.98 4.33
CA TRP A 187 6.02 -0.21 5.24
C TRP A 187 4.55 -0.64 5.17
N VAL A 188 4.01 -0.89 3.96
CA VAL A 188 2.65 -1.41 3.77
C VAL A 188 2.52 -2.82 4.36
N ALA A 189 3.52 -3.70 4.16
CA ALA A 189 3.55 -5.01 4.78
C ALA A 189 3.48 -4.93 6.31
N TYR A 190 4.31 -4.08 6.93
CA TYR A 190 4.26 -3.83 8.36
C TYR A 190 2.90 -3.27 8.80
N TYR A 191 2.39 -2.25 8.11
CA TYR A 191 1.14 -1.58 8.43
C TYR A 191 -0.05 -2.54 8.37
N ASN A 192 -0.15 -3.34 7.31
CA ASN A 192 -1.30 -4.20 7.08
C ASN A 192 -1.28 -5.51 7.90
N PHE A 193 -0.09 -6.10 8.15
CA PHE A 193 0.02 -7.48 8.64
C PHE A 193 0.73 -7.62 9.99
N LEU A 194 1.53 -6.64 10.41
CA LEU A 194 2.37 -6.80 11.61
C LEU A 194 2.07 -5.77 12.70
N ARG A 195 1.68 -4.57 12.31
CA ARG A 195 1.43 -3.49 13.25
C ARG A 195 0.11 -3.71 14.02
N PRO A 196 0.10 -3.59 15.36
CA PRO A 196 -1.13 -3.52 16.14
C PRO A 196 -1.86 -2.17 15.91
N HIS A 197 -3.17 -2.23 15.74
CA HIS A 197 -3.99 -1.04 15.51
C HIS A 197 -5.04 -0.88 16.61
N LYS A 198 -5.12 0.30 17.22
CA LYS A 198 -6.14 0.61 18.25
C LYS A 198 -7.56 0.38 17.71
N HIS A 199 -7.80 0.70 16.43
CA HIS A 199 -9.09 0.47 15.77
C HIS A 199 -9.50 -1.01 15.76
N ALA A 200 -8.54 -1.91 15.60
CA ALA A 200 -8.75 -3.36 15.60
C ALA A 200 -8.56 -4.00 16.99
N GLY A 201 -8.70 -3.24 18.07
CA GLY A 201 -8.47 -3.74 19.43
C GLY A 201 -7.03 -4.17 19.69
N TYR A 202 -6.05 -3.45 19.13
CA TYR A 202 -4.62 -3.76 19.16
C TYR A 202 -4.23 -5.04 18.43
N LYS A 203 -5.10 -5.54 17.54
CA LYS A 203 -4.75 -6.59 16.57
C LYS A 203 -4.20 -5.99 15.27
N VAL A 204 -3.67 -6.86 14.42
CA VAL A 204 -3.29 -6.51 13.04
C VAL A 204 -4.53 -6.30 12.17
N LEU A 205 -4.42 -5.56 11.06
CA LEU A 205 -5.57 -5.31 10.17
C LEU A 205 -5.94 -6.55 9.35
N ASN A 206 -4.96 -7.34 8.94
CA ASN A 206 -5.16 -8.56 8.16
C ASN A 206 -4.47 -9.72 8.89
N GLU A 207 -5.27 -10.62 9.43
CA GLU A 207 -4.76 -11.81 10.11
C GLU A 207 -4.39 -12.85 9.05
N VAL A 208 -3.16 -13.34 9.13
CA VAL A 208 -2.64 -14.44 8.33
C VAL A 208 -2.26 -15.56 9.29
N GLU A 209 -2.89 -16.72 9.16
CA GLU A 209 -2.73 -17.84 10.08
C GLU A 209 -1.26 -18.22 10.31
N MET A 210 -0.49 -18.29 9.23
CA MET A 210 0.93 -18.63 9.32
C MET A 210 1.73 -17.65 10.20
N LEU A 211 1.37 -16.35 10.22
CA LEU A 211 2.07 -15.35 11.04
C LEU A 211 1.79 -15.50 12.54
N GLN A 212 0.73 -16.23 12.91
CA GLN A 212 0.41 -16.53 14.30
C GLN A 212 1.35 -17.59 14.90
N GLY A 213 2.04 -18.37 14.05
CA GLY A 213 3.04 -19.34 14.47
C GLY A 213 4.37 -18.73 14.95
N ALA A 214 4.51 -17.40 14.94
CA ALA A 214 5.69 -16.70 15.45
C ALA A 214 5.33 -15.78 16.60
N ASP A 215 6.00 -15.95 17.75
CA ASP A 215 5.77 -15.16 18.96
C ASP A 215 6.45 -13.79 18.94
N ASN A 216 7.41 -13.61 18.05
CA ASN A 216 8.23 -12.38 17.99
C ASN A 216 8.23 -11.75 16.59
N MET A 217 8.59 -10.48 16.55
CA MET A 217 8.58 -9.69 15.31
C MET A 217 9.60 -10.22 14.27
N PRO A 218 10.84 -10.59 14.60
CA PRO A 218 11.77 -11.18 13.63
C PRO A 218 11.21 -12.44 12.97
N GLY A 219 10.59 -13.34 13.72
CA GLY A 219 9.96 -14.55 13.19
C GLY A 219 8.81 -14.22 12.23
N LYS A 220 7.97 -13.23 12.57
CA LYS A 220 6.90 -12.77 11.69
C LYS A 220 7.42 -12.22 10.36
N TRP A 221 8.52 -11.47 10.38
CA TRP A 221 9.17 -11.00 9.15
C TRP A 221 9.74 -12.15 8.30
N GLN A 222 10.32 -13.17 8.92
CA GLN A 222 10.79 -14.37 8.21
C GLN A 222 9.64 -15.10 7.53
N LEU A 223 8.50 -15.26 8.22
CA LEU A 223 7.32 -15.88 7.65
C LEU A 223 6.70 -15.05 6.50
N LEU A 224 6.73 -13.70 6.58
CA LEU A 224 6.32 -12.85 5.46
C LEU A 224 7.23 -13.01 4.24
N ILE A 225 8.56 -13.12 4.43
CA ILE A 225 9.50 -13.40 3.35
C ILE A 225 9.16 -14.76 2.71
N PHE A 226 8.91 -15.78 3.51
CA PHE A 226 8.52 -17.11 3.02
C PHE A 226 7.22 -17.07 2.22
N LEU A 227 6.17 -16.41 2.73
CA LEU A 227 4.90 -16.22 2.03
C LEU A 227 5.09 -15.50 0.68
N GLY A 228 5.94 -14.49 0.64
CA GLY A 228 6.27 -13.81 -0.59
C GLY A 228 6.98 -14.73 -1.61
N GLN A 229 7.92 -15.55 -1.17
CA GLN A 229 8.58 -16.55 -2.01
C GLN A 229 7.58 -17.57 -2.56
N GLN A 230 6.67 -18.07 -1.73
CA GLN A 230 5.60 -18.98 -2.18
C GLN A 230 4.69 -18.32 -3.21
N THR A 231 4.36 -17.03 -3.03
CA THR A 231 3.57 -16.27 -3.99
C THR A 231 4.27 -16.15 -5.34
N ILE A 232 5.58 -15.87 -5.35
CA ILE A 232 6.39 -15.84 -6.59
C ILE A 232 6.31 -17.18 -7.32
N LEU A 233 6.52 -18.28 -6.61
CA LEU A 233 6.46 -19.62 -7.18
C LEU A 233 5.08 -19.94 -7.76
N ASN A 234 4.01 -19.55 -7.09
CA ASN A 234 2.64 -19.75 -7.57
C ASN A 234 2.34 -18.93 -8.84
N ILE A 235 2.80 -17.66 -8.89
CA ILE A 235 2.67 -16.82 -10.09
C ILE A 235 3.41 -17.44 -11.27
N GLN A 236 4.63 -17.92 -11.07
CA GLN A 236 5.42 -18.58 -12.12
C GLN A 236 4.73 -19.83 -12.65
N LYS A 237 4.24 -20.71 -11.78
CA LYS A 237 3.51 -21.95 -12.17
C LYS A 237 2.25 -21.62 -12.98
N ASN A 238 1.48 -20.62 -12.56
CA ASN A 238 0.28 -20.21 -13.29
C ASN A 238 0.60 -19.56 -14.64
N GLY A 239 1.72 -18.83 -14.75
CA GLY A 239 2.20 -18.24 -16.00
C GLY A 239 2.65 -19.31 -17.02
N THR A 240 3.36 -20.34 -16.60
CA THR A 240 3.75 -21.47 -17.45
C THR A 240 2.54 -22.26 -17.94
N ALA A 241 1.59 -22.58 -17.06
CA ALA A 241 0.36 -23.29 -17.42
C ALA A 241 -0.55 -22.51 -18.40
N ALA A 242 -0.51 -21.18 -18.38
CA ALA A 242 -1.22 -20.33 -19.34
C ALA A 242 -0.51 -20.30 -20.71
N SER A 243 0.82 -20.31 -20.73
CA SER A 243 1.64 -20.35 -21.96
C SER A 243 1.49 -21.68 -22.68
N GLU A 244 1.48 -22.80 -21.97
CA GLU A 244 1.30 -24.14 -22.55
C GLU A 244 -0.09 -24.32 -23.18
N ARG A 245 -1.15 -23.75 -22.57
CA ARG A 245 -2.50 -23.77 -23.16
C ARG A 245 -2.63 -22.96 -24.45
N ASN A 246 -1.86 -21.87 -24.60
CA ASN A 246 -1.87 -21.06 -25.81
C ASN A 246 -0.98 -21.63 -26.92
N CYS A 247 -0.09 -22.59 -26.66
CA CYS A 247 0.70 -23.30 -27.68
C CYS A 247 -0.03 -24.52 -28.26
N CYS A 248 -1.15 -24.93 -27.69
CA CYS A 248 -1.94 -26.09 -28.14
C CYS A 248 -3.24 -25.67 -28.88
N GLN A 249 -3.41 -24.40 -29.21
CA GLN A 249 -4.44 -23.87 -30.11
C GLN A 249 -3.79 -23.36 -31.40
#